data_181ff6839ca6e8fbdda286d638343855
#
_entry.id   181ff6839ca6e8fbdda286d638343855
#
_cell.length_a   1.000
_cell.length_b   1.000
_cell.length_c   1.000
_cell.angle_alpha   90.00
_cell.angle_beta   90.00
_cell.angle_gamma   90.00
#
_symmetry.space_group_name_H-M   'P 1'
#
loop_
_entity.id
_entity.type
_entity.pdbx_description
1 polymer ?
#
loop_
_entity_poly.entity_id
_entity_poly.type
_entity_poly.pdbx_seq_one_letter_code
_entity_poly.pdbx_strand_id
1 'polypeptide(L)'
;MKYPVGKISEKTDIFFFYIKKDVIIYDKVIYVKESIDFIKNYVTENDYVICATSGGVDSMTLLYLLTIIRKSININIICAHINHNLREESKEEFEFVKDYCAKNNIIFEGKIFEKNISGNLESEFRKRRYKFFDEIVNKYNAKCLFTAHHGDDLIETILMRIVRGSSIDGYSGFEKVTKRNNYYILRPLIFYTKQDIYSFAQEKGIEYREDKTNESDNYTRNRYRKYILPKLKDENKLVHKKFIKFSEELDGASKFINKYVDNLLNKYYSNYVLDITYLINEEDYILKKVIYSVLYKVYKENINEINDQNITSIMKIIRSKKPNLSIDLKNNIIAVKKYNSLEIKNKIEETDYKIKLDSTIKTRFGNISIIPSSNLTNNYICYLNSNEIKLPLYIRNRKQGDFIDVLGLNGKKKIKDIFIDEKINKEDRDSYPILVDSNDTILWIPGIKKSKYDRLKMGKYDIIVWCTKEENNE
;
A
#
# COMPACT_ATOMS: atom_id res chain seq x y z
N MET A 1 -23.06 -62.79 -48.02
CA MET A 1 -21.68 -62.46 -48.47
C MET A 1 -20.77 -62.43 -47.25
N LYS A 2 -19.86 -63.40 -47.18
CA LYS A 2 -18.87 -63.52 -46.11
C LYS A 2 -17.63 -62.74 -46.52
N TYR A 3 -17.23 -61.74 -45.69
CA TYR A 3 -15.92 -61.09 -45.86
C TYR A 3 -14.86 -61.86 -45.05
N PRO A 4 -13.64 -62.01 -45.59
CA PRO A 4 -12.61 -62.81 -44.95
C PRO A 4 -11.91 -62.02 -43.83
N VAL A 5 -11.61 -62.75 -42.73
CA VAL A 5 -10.80 -62.29 -41.63
C VAL A 5 -9.35 -62.22 -42.07
N GLY A 6 -8.80 -61.04 -42.31
CA GLY A 6 -7.39 -60.83 -42.59
C GLY A 6 -6.56 -60.98 -41.33
N LYS A 7 -5.44 -61.67 -41.43
CA LYS A 7 -4.41 -61.86 -40.39
C LYS A 7 -3.86 -60.46 -39.95
N ILE A 8 -4.03 -60.09 -38.70
CA ILE A 8 -3.39 -58.93 -38.07
C ILE A 8 -1.91 -59.26 -37.93
N SER A 9 -1.05 -58.47 -38.56
CA SER A 9 0.41 -58.63 -38.54
C SER A 9 1.00 -58.28 -37.18
N GLU A 10 2.05 -59.03 -36.77
CA GLU A 10 2.79 -58.79 -35.52
C GLU A 10 3.28 -57.34 -35.27
N LYS A 11 3.33 -56.52 -36.32
CA LYS A 11 3.67 -55.09 -36.20
C LYS A 11 2.58 -54.24 -35.55
N THR A 12 1.30 -54.65 -35.64
CA THR A 12 0.17 -53.95 -35.00
C THR A 12 0.13 -54.20 -33.50
N ASP A 13 0.54 -55.39 -33.05
CA ASP A 13 0.57 -55.73 -31.62
C ASP A 13 1.68 -54.98 -30.88
N ILE A 14 2.84 -54.71 -31.52
CA ILE A 14 3.91 -53.89 -30.95
C ILE A 14 3.46 -52.44 -30.83
N PHE A 15 2.72 -51.93 -31.82
CA PHE A 15 2.18 -50.55 -31.77
C PHE A 15 1.09 -50.38 -30.71
N PHE A 16 0.21 -51.39 -30.54
CA PHE A 16 -0.80 -51.43 -29.48
C PHE A 16 -0.17 -51.61 -28.08
N PHE A 17 0.92 -52.38 -28.00
CA PHE A 17 1.66 -52.53 -26.72
C PHE A 17 2.40 -51.26 -26.34
N TYR A 18 2.94 -50.50 -27.29
CA TYR A 18 3.53 -49.18 -27.05
C TYR A 18 2.48 -48.14 -26.66
N ILE A 19 1.33 -48.10 -27.33
CA ILE A 19 0.22 -47.23 -26.97
C ILE A 19 -0.35 -47.61 -25.60
N LYS A 20 -0.47 -48.91 -25.27
CA LYS A 20 -0.89 -49.34 -23.94
C LYS A 20 0.11 -49.00 -22.84
N LYS A 21 1.41 -49.05 -23.14
CA LYS A 21 2.46 -48.63 -22.19
C LYS A 21 2.48 -47.10 -22.00
N ASP A 22 2.28 -46.33 -23.05
CA ASP A 22 2.16 -44.88 -22.99
C ASP A 22 0.85 -44.43 -22.33
N VAL A 23 -0.27 -45.14 -22.57
CA VAL A 23 -1.56 -44.89 -21.89
C VAL A 23 -1.49 -45.21 -20.40
N ILE A 24 -0.78 -46.29 -19.99
CA ILE A 24 -0.58 -46.60 -18.57
C ILE A 24 0.39 -45.63 -17.91
N ILE A 25 1.36 -45.10 -18.64
CA ILE A 25 2.24 -43.99 -18.17
C ILE A 25 1.44 -42.68 -18.14
N TYR A 26 0.53 -42.44 -19.08
CA TYR A 26 -0.35 -41.25 -19.09
C TYR A 26 -1.30 -41.21 -17.89
N ASP A 27 -1.94 -42.28 -17.50
CA ASP A 27 -2.82 -42.31 -16.31
C ASP A 27 -2.06 -42.05 -15.01
N LYS A 28 -0.77 -42.42 -14.92
CA LYS A 28 0.08 -42.17 -13.75
C LYS A 28 0.76 -40.80 -13.75
N VAL A 29 0.91 -40.16 -14.91
CA VAL A 29 1.48 -38.81 -15.08
C VAL A 29 0.41 -37.72 -15.02
N ILE A 30 -0.87 -38.04 -15.20
CA ILE A 30 -1.99 -37.10 -15.17
C ILE A 30 -2.06 -36.31 -13.86
N TYR A 31 -1.69 -36.92 -12.73
CA TYR A 31 -1.75 -36.26 -11.40
C TYR A 31 -0.87 -35.01 -11.23
N VAL A 32 0.12 -34.79 -12.07
CA VAL A 32 1.02 -33.60 -11.92
C VAL A 32 1.25 -32.88 -13.24
N LYS A 33 0.55 -33.27 -14.31
CA LYS A 33 0.70 -32.68 -15.63
C LYS A 33 0.46 -31.18 -15.64
N GLU A 34 -0.61 -30.72 -14.98
CA GLU A 34 -0.92 -29.29 -14.90
C GLU A 34 0.24 -28.49 -14.27
N SER A 35 0.90 -29.01 -13.21
CA SER A 35 2.07 -28.38 -12.61
C SER A 35 3.29 -28.38 -13.54
N ILE A 36 3.55 -29.50 -14.20
CA ILE A 36 4.70 -29.63 -15.12
C ILE A 36 4.55 -28.67 -16.30
N ASP A 37 3.38 -28.66 -16.94
CA ASP A 37 3.07 -27.75 -18.05
C ASP A 37 3.14 -26.28 -17.60
N PHE A 38 2.61 -25.98 -16.41
CA PHE A 38 2.69 -24.66 -15.82
C PHE A 38 4.15 -24.22 -15.59
N ILE A 39 4.99 -25.05 -14.97
CA ILE A 39 6.39 -24.71 -14.70
C ILE A 39 7.16 -24.49 -16.01
N LYS A 40 6.95 -25.33 -17.03
CA LYS A 40 7.63 -25.24 -18.33
C LYS A 40 7.40 -23.91 -19.04
N ASN A 41 6.30 -23.21 -18.76
CA ASN A 41 6.04 -21.90 -19.35
C ASN A 41 6.93 -20.78 -18.77
N TYR A 42 7.64 -21.02 -17.65
CA TYR A 42 8.43 -20.02 -16.93
C TYR A 42 9.91 -20.32 -16.83
N VAL A 43 10.33 -21.50 -17.27
CA VAL A 43 11.74 -21.93 -17.18
C VAL A 43 12.28 -22.28 -18.55
N THR A 44 13.55 -21.95 -18.75
CA THR A 44 14.32 -22.27 -19.95
C THR A 44 15.59 -23.00 -19.57
N GLU A 45 16.27 -23.58 -20.55
CA GLU A 45 17.53 -24.30 -20.34
C GLU A 45 18.57 -23.42 -19.64
N ASN A 46 19.30 -24.01 -18.70
CA ASN A 46 20.32 -23.40 -17.85
C ASN A 46 19.82 -22.33 -16.86
N ASP A 47 18.50 -22.10 -16.74
CA ASP A 47 17.98 -21.21 -15.73
C ASP A 47 18.27 -21.73 -14.30
N TYR A 48 18.59 -20.78 -13.39
CA TYR A 48 18.59 -21.04 -11.97
C TYR A 48 17.18 -20.82 -11.43
N VAL A 49 16.66 -21.83 -10.71
CA VAL A 49 15.32 -21.81 -10.10
C VAL A 49 15.42 -22.15 -8.62
N ILE A 50 14.69 -21.41 -7.79
CA ILE A 50 14.70 -21.58 -6.35
C ILE A 50 13.44 -22.33 -5.93
N CYS A 51 13.59 -23.39 -5.11
CA CYS A 51 12.49 -24.07 -4.43
C CYS A 51 12.52 -23.74 -2.94
N ALA A 52 11.48 -23.04 -2.45
CA ALA A 52 11.31 -22.82 -1.01
C ALA A 52 10.86 -24.14 -0.36
N THR A 53 11.72 -24.75 0.42
CA THR A 53 11.54 -26.12 0.96
C THR A 53 11.51 -26.06 2.48
N SER A 54 10.43 -26.57 3.10
CA SER A 54 10.31 -26.71 4.56
C SER A 54 10.66 -28.09 5.08
N GLY A 55 10.77 -29.09 4.21
CA GLY A 55 10.93 -30.50 4.58
C GLY A 55 9.60 -31.26 4.66
N GLY A 56 8.46 -30.58 4.68
CA GLY A 56 7.13 -31.18 4.67
C GLY A 56 6.72 -31.69 3.28
N VAL A 57 5.68 -32.57 3.23
CA VAL A 57 5.24 -33.29 2.03
C VAL A 57 5.04 -32.37 0.82
N ASP A 58 4.42 -31.18 0.98
CA ASP A 58 4.14 -30.26 -0.13
C ASP A 58 5.44 -29.74 -0.77
N SER A 59 6.37 -29.31 0.06
CA SER A 59 7.64 -28.74 -0.40
C SER A 59 8.58 -29.78 -0.98
N MET A 60 8.60 -31.00 -0.40
CA MET A 60 9.39 -32.10 -0.94
C MET A 60 8.81 -32.62 -2.25
N THR A 61 7.47 -32.67 -2.37
CA THR A 61 6.80 -32.99 -3.65
C THR A 61 7.15 -31.96 -4.73
N LEU A 62 7.11 -30.66 -4.42
CA LEU A 62 7.50 -29.61 -5.35
C LEU A 62 8.96 -29.73 -5.78
N LEU A 63 9.87 -29.97 -4.83
CA LEU A 63 11.30 -30.18 -5.11
C LEU A 63 11.51 -31.41 -6.03
N TYR A 64 10.78 -32.48 -5.77
CA TYR A 64 10.80 -33.70 -6.63
C TYR A 64 10.30 -33.40 -8.05
N LEU A 65 9.20 -32.61 -8.20
CA LEU A 65 8.70 -32.21 -9.52
C LEU A 65 9.75 -31.41 -10.32
N LEU A 66 10.48 -30.52 -9.67
CA LEU A 66 11.58 -29.78 -10.32
C LEU A 66 12.69 -30.73 -10.80
N THR A 67 12.97 -31.82 -10.07
CA THR A 67 13.94 -32.84 -10.53
C THR A 67 13.45 -33.61 -11.78
N ILE A 68 12.13 -33.85 -11.89
CA ILE A 68 11.53 -34.42 -13.12
C ILE A 68 11.70 -33.45 -14.29
N ILE A 69 11.41 -32.16 -14.08
CA ILE A 69 11.53 -31.15 -15.12
C ILE A 69 12.98 -30.99 -15.57
N ARG A 70 13.95 -31.02 -14.63
CA ARG A 70 15.38 -30.97 -14.94
C ARG A 70 15.81 -32.06 -15.94
N LYS A 71 15.17 -33.23 -15.95
CA LYS A 71 15.46 -34.28 -16.92
C LYS A 71 15.03 -33.92 -18.34
N SER A 72 14.07 -33.01 -18.51
CA SER A 72 13.54 -32.58 -19.82
C SER A 72 14.03 -31.19 -20.23
N ILE A 73 14.27 -30.31 -19.26
CA ILE A 73 14.81 -28.99 -19.45
C ILE A 73 15.97 -28.85 -18.45
N ASN A 74 17.17 -28.70 -18.91
CA ASN A 74 18.38 -28.66 -18.08
C ASN A 74 18.43 -27.39 -17.21
N ILE A 75 17.65 -27.37 -16.11
CA ILE A 75 17.61 -26.27 -15.13
C ILE A 75 18.52 -26.53 -13.94
N ASN A 76 19.01 -25.48 -13.31
CA ASN A 76 19.78 -25.53 -12.07
C ASN A 76 18.85 -25.30 -10.86
N ILE A 77 18.68 -26.30 -10.03
CA ILE A 77 17.75 -26.25 -8.89
C ILE A 77 18.50 -25.82 -7.63
N ILE A 78 17.99 -24.80 -6.95
CA ILE A 78 18.44 -24.31 -5.65
C ILE A 78 17.33 -24.59 -4.63
N CYS A 79 17.60 -25.38 -3.61
CA CYS A 79 16.73 -25.60 -2.48
C CYS A 79 17.01 -24.51 -1.43
N ALA A 80 16.03 -23.65 -1.18
CA ALA A 80 16.10 -22.63 -0.13
C ALA A 80 15.35 -23.11 1.11
N HIS A 81 16.09 -23.48 2.16
CA HIS A 81 15.55 -23.98 3.42
C HIS A 81 15.82 -23.00 4.58
N ILE A 82 14.78 -22.75 5.38
CA ILE A 82 14.86 -21.88 6.56
C ILE A 82 14.52 -22.67 7.80
N ASN A 83 15.47 -22.70 8.74
CA ASN A 83 15.24 -23.19 10.08
C ASN A 83 14.97 -21.99 11.01
N HIS A 84 13.75 -21.93 11.53
CA HIS A 84 13.36 -20.88 12.49
C HIS A 84 13.86 -21.14 13.92
N ASN A 85 14.52 -22.27 14.14
CA ASN A 85 15.14 -22.68 15.42
C ASN A 85 14.17 -22.60 16.62
N LEU A 86 12.90 -22.93 16.37
CA LEU A 86 11.84 -22.91 17.40
C LEU A 86 11.80 -24.20 18.22
N ARG A 87 12.27 -25.33 17.66
CA ARG A 87 12.20 -26.69 18.21
C ARG A 87 13.50 -27.43 17.97
N GLU A 88 13.76 -28.47 18.75
CA GLU A 88 14.93 -29.32 18.56
C GLU A 88 14.88 -30.11 17.26
N GLU A 89 13.69 -30.59 16.89
CA GLU A 89 13.44 -31.32 15.62
C GLU A 89 13.76 -30.49 14.37
N SER A 90 13.78 -29.17 14.48
CA SER A 90 14.16 -28.29 13.37
C SER A 90 15.59 -28.49 12.85
N LYS A 91 16.47 -29.06 13.67
CA LYS A 91 17.84 -29.42 13.25
C LYS A 91 17.83 -30.68 12.39
N GLU A 92 17.04 -31.68 12.79
CA GLU A 92 16.89 -32.93 12.04
C GLU A 92 16.23 -32.66 10.68
N GLU A 93 15.23 -31.78 10.63
CA GLU A 93 14.60 -31.31 9.40
C GLU A 93 15.60 -30.64 8.46
N PHE A 94 16.49 -29.81 9.02
CA PHE A 94 17.52 -29.11 8.25
C PHE A 94 18.52 -30.07 7.62
N GLU A 95 19.06 -31.03 8.39
CA GLU A 95 19.99 -32.03 7.87
C GLU A 95 19.29 -32.98 6.88
N PHE A 96 18.04 -33.36 7.14
CA PHE A 96 17.25 -34.17 6.19
C PHE A 96 17.14 -33.50 4.81
N VAL A 97 16.76 -32.21 4.75
CA VAL A 97 16.64 -31.50 3.47
C VAL A 97 17.99 -31.34 2.80
N LYS A 98 19.04 -31.05 3.56
CA LYS A 98 20.41 -30.94 3.05
C LYS A 98 20.93 -32.25 2.45
N ASP A 99 20.70 -33.37 3.13
CA ASP A 99 21.10 -34.70 2.65
C ASP A 99 20.31 -35.09 1.38
N TYR A 100 19.01 -34.76 1.34
CA TYR A 100 18.20 -34.98 0.14
C TYR A 100 18.77 -34.19 -1.05
N CYS A 101 19.17 -32.95 -0.83
CA CYS A 101 19.78 -32.11 -1.87
C CYS A 101 21.10 -32.69 -2.37
N ALA A 102 21.97 -33.16 -1.47
CA ALA A 102 23.24 -33.77 -1.81
C ALA A 102 23.05 -35.04 -2.66
N LYS A 103 22.12 -35.93 -2.28
CA LYS A 103 21.79 -37.16 -3.00
C LYS A 103 21.22 -36.89 -4.41
N ASN A 104 20.58 -35.76 -4.62
CA ASN A 104 19.91 -35.42 -5.88
C ASN A 104 20.64 -34.35 -6.71
N ASN A 105 21.89 -33.96 -6.38
CA ASN A 105 22.66 -32.93 -7.04
C ASN A 105 21.86 -31.60 -7.14
N ILE A 106 21.32 -31.15 -6.00
CA ILE A 106 20.58 -29.90 -5.84
C ILE A 106 21.44 -28.96 -5.00
N ILE A 107 21.57 -27.70 -5.41
CA ILE A 107 22.27 -26.70 -4.63
C ILE A 107 21.47 -26.41 -3.35
N PHE A 108 22.07 -26.54 -2.18
CA PHE A 108 21.43 -26.29 -0.90
C PHE A 108 21.85 -24.92 -0.34
N GLU A 109 20.84 -24.07 -0.11
CA GLU A 109 20.98 -22.77 0.59
C GLU A 109 20.13 -22.83 1.86
N GLY A 110 20.79 -22.99 3.00
CA GLY A 110 20.16 -23.07 4.31
C GLY A 110 20.44 -21.85 5.18
N LYS A 111 19.44 -21.38 5.92
CA LYS A 111 19.60 -20.29 6.89
C LYS A 111 18.93 -20.66 8.21
N ILE A 112 19.68 -20.53 9.30
CA ILE A 112 19.17 -20.73 10.66
C ILE A 112 18.98 -19.35 11.27
N PHE A 113 17.78 -19.06 11.77
CA PHE A 113 17.46 -17.79 12.41
C PHE A 113 17.66 -17.87 13.93
N GLU A 114 18.12 -16.79 14.52
CA GLU A 114 18.18 -16.63 15.97
C GLU A 114 16.78 -16.45 16.58
N LYS A 115 16.61 -16.95 17.81
CA LYS A 115 15.30 -16.95 18.52
C LYS A 115 14.77 -15.57 18.93
N ASN A 116 15.57 -14.50 18.82
CA ASN A 116 15.21 -13.16 19.30
C ASN A 116 14.24 -12.46 18.36
N ILE A 117 12.93 -12.57 18.63
CA ILE A 117 11.87 -11.85 17.91
C ILE A 117 10.92 -11.22 18.92
N SER A 118 10.73 -9.90 18.80
CA SER A 118 9.72 -9.13 19.51
C SER A 118 8.58 -8.77 18.53
N GLY A 119 7.31 -8.93 18.96
CA GLY A 119 6.15 -8.51 18.17
C GLY A 119 5.40 -9.67 17.49
N ASN A 120 4.72 -9.39 16.36
CA ASN A 120 3.95 -10.38 15.61
C ASN A 120 4.87 -11.35 14.87
N LEU A 121 5.10 -12.53 15.47
CA LEU A 121 6.02 -13.58 15.02
C LEU A 121 5.79 -13.97 13.54
N GLU A 122 4.54 -14.14 13.11
CA GLU A 122 4.22 -14.58 11.75
C GLU A 122 4.64 -13.55 10.70
N SER A 123 4.36 -12.28 10.96
CA SER A 123 4.74 -11.18 10.06
C SER A 123 6.26 -11.05 9.94
N GLU A 124 6.96 -11.14 11.07
CA GLU A 124 8.42 -11.03 11.10
C GLU A 124 9.11 -12.22 10.43
N PHE A 125 8.64 -13.45 10.68
CA PHE A 125 9.14 -14.63 9.96
C PHE A 125 8.90 -14.52 8.46
N ARG A 126 7.75 -13.99 8.04
CA ARG A 126 7.47 -13.75 6.64
C ARG A 126 8.45 -12.75 6.02
N LYS A 127 8.74 -11.62 6.68
CA LYS A 127 9.72 -10.63 6.21
C LYS A 127 11.12 -11.22 6.08
N ARG A 128 11.60 -11.93 7.12
CA ARG A 128 12.91 -12.58 7.12
C ARG A 128 13.04 -13.64 6.03
N ARG A 129 11.98 -14.41 5.81
CA ARG A 129 11.92 -15.43 4.75
C ARG A 129 12.08 -14.81 3.37
N TYR A 130 11.30 -13.78 3.06
CA TYR A 130 11.41 -13.14 1.75
C TYR A 130 12.72 -12.40 1.54
N LYS A 131 13.30 -11.81 2.61
CA LYS A 131 14.64 -11.24 2.54
C LYS A 131 15.69 -12.29 2.16
N PHE A 132 15.63 -13.46 2.77
CA PHE A 132 16.53 -14.57 2.44
C PHE A 132 16.33 -15.06 0.99
N PHE A 133 15.10 -15.15 0.53
CA PHE A 133 14.83 -15.52 -0.87
C PHE A 133 15.38 -14.47 -1.83
N ASP A 134 15.20 -13.18 -1.54
CA ASP A 134 15.76 -12.09 -2.34
C ASP A 134 17.31 -12.16 -2.39
N GLU A 135 17.97 -12.51 -1.27
CA GLU A 135 19.42 -12.73 -1.22
C GLU A 135 19.88 -13.86 -2.17
N ILE A 136 19.16 -15.00 -2.17
CA ILE A 136 19.48 -16.15 -3.05
C ILE A 136 19.18 -15.80 -4.51
N VAL A 137 18.04 -15.16 -4.81
CA VAL A 137 17.70 -14.71 -6.15
C VAL A 137 18.83 -13.87 -6.74
N ASN A 138 19.32 -12.89 -5.98
CA ASN A 138 20.41 -12.02 -6.43
C ASN A 138 21.74 -12.78 -6.59
N LYS A 139 22.06 -13.72 -5.67
CA LYS A 139 23.29 -14.53 -5.71
C LYS A 139 23.40 -15.36 -7.00
N TYR A 140 22.29 -15.95 -7.43
CA TYR A 140 22.25 -16.87 -8.56
C TYR A 140 21.61 -16.29 -9.82
N ASN A 141 21.17 -15.04 -9.76
CA ASN A 141 20.36 -14.40 -10.83
C ASN A 141 19.16 -15.26 -11.24
N ALA A 142 18.47 -15.82 -10.24
CA ALA A 142 17.38 -16.75 -10.45
C ALA A 142 16.13 -16.03 -10.98
N LYS A 143 15.47 -16.60 -11.98
CA LYS A 143 14.25 -16.03 -12.57
C LYS A 143 12.99 -16.36 -11.78
N CYS A 144 12.96 -17.51 -11.10
CA CYS A 144 11.78 -18.04 -10.46
C CYS A 144 12.06 -18.56 -9.05
N LEU A 145 11.12 -18.22 -8.13
CA LEU A 145 10.99 -18.82 -6.81
C LEU A 145 9.72 -19.66 -6.78
N PHE A 146 9.85 -20.95 -6.54
CA PHE A 146 8.73 -21.87 -6.41
C PHE A 146 8.36 -22.04 -4.94
N THR A 147 7.05 -21.96 -4.63
CA THR A 147 6.50 -22.21 -3.29
C THR A 147 5.40 -23.25 -3.37
N ALA A 148 5.31 -24.10 -2.35
CA ALA A 148 4.45 -25.27 -2.33
C ALA A 148 3.01 -25.00 -1.85
N HIS A 149 2.47 -23.79 -2.07
CA HIS A 149 1.07 -23.52 -1.78
C HIS A 149 0.17 -24.28 -2.74
N HIS A 150 -0.86 -24.91 -2.20
CA HIS A 150 -1.78 -25.76 -2.93
C HIS A 150 -3.23 -25.23 -2.92
N GLY A 151 -4.16 -25.91 -3.60
CA GLY A 151 -5.54 -25.46 -3.75
C GLY A 151 -6.29 -25.31 -2.43
N ASP A 152 -6.03 -26.18 -1.46
CA ASP A 152 -6.65 -26.06 -0.13
C ASP A 152 -6.18 -24.81 0.61
N ASP A 153 -4.90 -24.41 0.49
CA ASP A 153 -4.38 -23.17 1.05
C ASP A 153 -5.05 -21.92 0.46
N LEU A 154 -5.42 -21.98 -0.83
CA LEU A 154 -6.16 -20.89 -1.47
C LEU A 154 -7.55 -20.76 -0.88
N ILE A 155 -8.28 -21.87 -0.71
CA ILE A 155 -9.61 -21.89 -0.07
C ILE A 155 -9.51 -21.31 1.33
N GLU A 156 -8.61 -21.81 2.18
CA GLU A 156 -8.38 -21.33 3.54
C GLU A 156 -8.15 -19.81 3.54
N THR A 157 -7.28 -19.32 2.65
CA THR A 157 -6.92 -17.90 2.57
C THR A 157 -8.11 -17.03 2.18
N ILE A 158 -8.88 -17.44 1.18
CA ILE A 158 -10.06 -16.70 0.70
C ILE A 158 -11.11 -16.63 1.81
N LEU A 159 -11.46 -17.76 2.43
CA LEU A 159 -12.46 -17.82 3.48
C LEU A 159 -12.05 -17.00 4.71
N MET A 160 -10.80 -17.09 5.15
CA MET A 160 -10.29 -16.29 6.26
C MET A 160 -10.37 -14.79 5.96
N ARG A 161 -10.13 -14.37 4.72
CA ARG A 161 -10.22 -12.96 4.31
C ARG A 161 -11.66 -12.49 4.20
N ILE A 162 -12.60 -13.35 3.75
CA ILE A 162 -14.03 -13.04 3.74
C ILE A 162 -14.52 -12.79 5.18
N VAL A 163 -14.21 -13.67 6.12
CA VAL A 163 -14.66 -13.56 7.51
C VAL A 163 -14.03 -12.38 8.25
N ARG A 164 -12.77 -12.05 7.95
CA ARG A 164 -12.08 -10.90 8.54
C ARG A 164 -12.53 -9.57 7.94
N GLY A 165 -13.07 -9.56 6.75
CA GLY A 165 -13.25 -8.39 5.89
C GLY A 165 -11.99 -8.06 5.10
N SER A 166 -12.14 -7.78 3.83
CA SER A 166 -11.04 -7.40 2.94
C SER A 166 -11.55 -6.55 1.77
N SER A 167 -10.65 -6.11 0.90
CA SER A 167 -10.99 -5.53 -0.40
C SER A 167 -11.07 -6.61 -1.47
N ILE A 168 -11.55 -6.27 -2.69
CA ILE A 168 -11.60 -7.17 -3.83
C ILE A 168 -10.21 -7.78 -4.13
N ASP A 169 -9.14 -6.99 -4.00
CA ASP A 169 -7.76 -7.46 -4.15
C ASP A 169 -7.41 -8.54 -3.11
N GLY A 170 -7.92 -8.38 -1.89
CA GLY A 170 -7.70 -9.35 -0.83
C GLY A 170 -8.55 -10.61 -1.00
N TYR A 171 -9.81 -10.49 -1.40
CA TYR A 171 -10.71 -11.63 -1.57
C TYR A 171 -10.28 -12.60 -2.67
N SER A 172 -9.48 -12.16 -3.65
CA SER A 172 -8.89 -13.05 -4.65
C SER A 172 -7.92 -14.10 -4.06
N GLY A 173 -7.51 -13.95 -2.79
CA GLY A 173 -6.58 -14.89 -2.16
C GLY A 173 -5.12 -14.62 -2.54
N PHE A 174 -4.47 -15.58 -3.18
CA PHE A 174 -3.14 -15.42 -3.73
C PHE A 174 -3.08 -15.95 -5.17
N GLU A 175 -2.33 -15.24 -6.00
CA GLU A 175 -2.15 -15.60 -7.41
C GLU A 175 -1.25 -16.83 -7.57
N LYS A 176 -1.48 -17.62 -8.64
CA LYS A 176 -0.57 -18.71 -9.04
C LYS A 176 0.81 -18.18 -9.49
N VAL A 177 0.85 -16.95 -10.00
CA VAL A 177 2.06 -16.22 -10.43
C VAL A 177 2.05 -14.85 -9.81
N THR A 178 3.08 -14.51 -9.07
CA THR A 178 3.25 -13.15 -8.52
C THR A 178 4.59 -12.61 -8.99
N LYS A 179 4.60 -11.45 -9.65
CA LYS A 179 5.85 -10.76 -9.99
C LYS A 179 6.39 -10.05 -8.76
N ARG A 180 7.65 -10.28 -8.43
CA ARG A 180 8.34 -9.61 -7.34
C ARG A 180 9.69 -9.10 -7.83
N ASN A 181 9.87 -7.78 -7.80
CA ASN A 181 11.08 -7.12 -8.32
C ASN A 181 11.45 -7.67 -9.72
N ASN A 182 12.55 -8.41 -9.84
CA ASN A 182 13.10 -8.97 -11.06
C ASN A 182 12.82 -10.46 -11.27
N TYR A 183 12.02 -11.11 -10.42
CA TYR A 183 11.71 -12.54 -10.51
C TYR A 183 10.23 -12.86 -10.31
N TYR A 184 9.83 -14.08 -10.59
CA TYR A 184 8.46 -14.58 -10.40
C TYR A 184 8.38 -15.55 -9.22
N ILE A 185 7.34 -15.37 -8.39
CA ILE A 185 6.95 -16.37 -7.39
C ILE A 185 5.86 -17.24 -8.00
N LEU A 186 6.13 -18.52 -8.11
CA LEU A 186 5.27 -19.50 -8.78
C LEU A 186 4.74 -20.54 -7.78
N ARG A 187 3.46 -20.91 -7.95
CA ARG A 187 2.77 -21.88 -7.06
C ARG A 187 2.18 -23.03 -7.85
N PRO A 188 3.02 -23.95 -8.34
CA PRO A 188 2.57 -25.00 -9.24
C PRO A 188 1.58 -25.99 -8.62
N LEU A 189 1.62 -26.18 -7.29
CA LEU A 189 0.74 -27.11 -6.59
C LEU A 189 -0.68 -26.58 -6.36
N ILE A 190 -0.98 -25.33 -6.79
CA ILE A 190 -2.30 -24.72 -6.63
C ILE A 190 -3.43 -25.53 -7.28
N PHE A 191 -3.12 -26.31 -8.31
CA PHE A 191 -4.07 -27.15 -9.05
C PHE A 191 -4.56 -28.36 -8.26
N TYR A 192 -3.92 -28.69 -7.13
CA TYR A 192 -4.12 -29.92 -6.37
C TYR A 192 -4.57 -29.67 -4.94
N THR A 193 -5.27 -30.65 -4.39
CA THR A 193 -5.58 -30.67 -2.95
C THR A 193 -4.40 -31.26 -2.16
N LYS A 194 -4.41 -31.04 -0.84
CA LYS A 194 -3.46 -31.68 0.07
C LYS A 194 -3.47 -33.19 -0.06
N GLN A 195 -4.66 -33.81 -0.25
CA GLN A 195 -4.81 -35.24 -0.41
C GLN A 195 -4.16 -35.75 -1.71
N ASP A 196 -4.29 -35.00 -2.81
CA ASP A 196 -3.64 -35.37 -4.08
C ASP A 196 -2.13 -35.37 -3.93
N ILE A 197 -1.57 -34.40 -3.20
CA ILE A 197 -0.14 -34.29 -2.94
C ILE A 197 0.35 -35.46 -2.08
N TYR A 198 -0.37 -35.82 -1.02
CA TYR A 198 -0.03 -36.99 -0.21
C TYR A 198 -0.05 -38.28 -1.04
N SER A 199 -1.12 -38.51 -1.83
CA SER A 199 -1.25 -39.69 -2.67
C SER A 199 -0.09 -39.78 -3.68
N PHE A 200 0.28 -38.67 -4.29
CA PHE A 200 1.42 -38.63 -5.21
C PHE A 200 2.75 -38.86 -4.50
N ALA A 201 2.97 -38.24 -3.32
CA ALA A 201 4.19 -38.44 -2.56
C ALA A 201 4.37 -39.93 -2.14
N GLN A 202 3.29 -40.57 -1.71
CA GLN A 202 3.29 -41.97 -1.36
C GLN A 202 3.56 -42.86 -2.58
N GLU A 203 2.91 -42.62 -3.73
CA GLU A 203 3.12 -43.37 -4.97
C GLU A 203 4.57 -43.29 -5.45
N LYS A 204 5.20 -42.12 -5.31
CA LYS A 204 6.58 -41.88 -5.77
C LYS A 204 7.64 -42.17 -4.71
N GLY A 205 7.25 -42.57 -3.51
CA GLY A 205 8.17 -42.83 -2.41
C GLY A 205 8.95 -41.57 -1.99
N ILE A 206 8.30 -40.38 -2.04
CA ILE A 206 8.95 -39.14 -1.67
C ILE A 206 9.07 -39.08 -0.15
N GLU A 207 10.29 -38.99 0.34
CA GLU A 207 10.56 -38.80 1.77
C GLU A 207 10.24 -37.36 2.22
N TYR A 208 9.60 -37.24 3.38
CA TYR A 208 9.28 -35.94 3.99
C TYR A 208 9.23 -36.04 5.53
N ARG A 209 9.14 -34.91 6.22
CA ARG A 209 8.93 -34.85 7.65
C ARG A 209 7.57 -34.24 7.96
N GLU A 210 6.86 -34.79 8.96
CA GLU A 210 5.57 -34.27 9.41
C GLU A 210 5.74 -33.32 10.57
N ASP A 211 5.10 -32.13 10.45
CA ASP A 211 5.06 -31.14 11.51
C ASP A 211 3.82 -31.36 12.40
N LYS A 212 4.01 -31.91 13.60
CA LYS A 212 2.95 -32.18 14.58
C LYS A 212 2.18 -30.94 15.03
N THR A 213 2.71 -29.73 14.85
CA THR A 213 2.00 -28.49 15.23
C THR A 213 0.82 -28.16 14.32
N ASN A 214 0.72 -28.80 13.16
CA ASN A 214 -0.40 -28.62 12.23
C ASN A 214 -1.75 -29.12 12.79
N GLU A 215 -1.76 -29.91 13.85
CA GLU A 215 -2.97 -30.46 14.48
C GLU A 215 -3.60 -29.53 15.54
N SER A 216 -2.91 -28.49 15.97
CA SER A 216 -3.38 -27.57 17.03
C SER A 216 -4.50 -26.66 16.54
N ASP A 217 -5.59 -26.56 17.30
CA ASP A 217 -6.71 -25.64 17.04
C ASP A 217 -6.42 -24.17 17.40
N ASN A 218 -5.24 -23.88 17.94
CA ASN A 218 -4.84 -22.54 18.34
C ASN A 218 -4.77 -21.54 17.17
N TYR A 219 -4.50 -22.04 15.97
CA TYR A 219 -4.39 -21.23 14.78
C TYR A 219 -5.68 -21.26 13.95
N THR A 220 -6.17 -20.09 13.54
CA THR A 220 -7.38 -19.96 12.73
C THR A 220 -7.30 -20.83 11.47
N ARG A 221 -6.15 -20.89 10.79
CA ARG A 221 -5.93 -21.68 9.60
C ARG A 221 -6.14 -23.18 9.84
N ASN A 222 -5.64 -23.69 10.97
CA ASN A 222 -5.83 -25.10 11.34
C ASN A 222 -7.31 -25.42 11.57
N ARG A 223 -8.08 -24.50 12.22
CA ARG A 223 -9.54 -24.69 12.39
C ARG A 223 -10.28 -24.74 11.07
N TYR A 224 -9.91 -23.88 10.08
CA TYR A 224 -10.52 -23.92 8.75
C TYR A 224 -10.21 -25.23 8.02
N ARG A 225 -8.97 -25.68 8.10
CA ARG A 225 -8.53 -26.97 7.52
C ARG A 225 -9.26 -28.17 8.12
N LYS A 226 -9.45 -28.16 9.42
CA LYS A 226 -10.04 -29.29 10.18
C LYS A 226 -11.57 -29.32 10.11
N TYR A 227 -12.23 -28.17 10.17
CA TYR A 227 -13.68 -28.12 10.38
C TYR A 227 -14.49 -27.58 9.19
N ILE A 228 -13.92 -26.76 8.33
CA ILE A 228 -14.64 -26.08 7.24
C ILE A 228 -14.33 -26.74 5.90
N LEU A 229 -13.05 -26.90 5.58
CA LEU A 229 -12.60 -27.43 4.30
C LEU A 229 -13.18 -28.83 3.99
N PRO A 230 -13.26 -29.80 4.92
CA PRO A 230 -13.87 -31.08 4.66
C PRO A 230 -15.31 -30.97 4.21
N LYS A 231 -16.13 -30.12 4.87
CA LYS A 231 -17.53 -29.91 4.50
C LYS A 231 -17.70 -29.35 3.09
N LEU A 232 -16.82 -28.42 2.67
CA LEU A 232 -16.83 -27.92 1.29
C LEU A 232 -16.46 -29.01 0.29
N LYS A 233 -15.54 -29.90 0.64
CA LYS A 233 -15.15 -31.04 -0.20
C LYS A 233 -16.23 -32.11 -0.28
N ASP A 234 -17.04 -32.24 0.77
CA ASP A 234 -18.20 -33.16 0.76
C ASP A 234 -19.27 -32.66 -0.21
N GLU A 235 -19.51 -31.35 -0.26
CA GLU A 235 -20.43 -30.77 -1.23
C GLU A 235 -19.89 -30.85 -2.67
N ASN A 236 -18.57 -30.64 -2.86
CA ASN A 236 -17.94 -30.73 -4.18
C ASN A 236 -16.47 -31.15 -4.08
N LYS A 237 -16.17 -32.38 -4.55
CA LYS A 237 -14.80 -32.91 -4.56
C LYS A 237 -13.79 -32.03 -5.34
N LEU A 238 -14.26 -31.26 -6.32
CA LEU A 238 -13.47 -30.31 -7.14
C LEU A 238 -13.59 -28.86 -6.67
N VAL A 239 -13.98 -28.62 -5.42
CA VAL A 239 -14.18 -27.27 -4.87
C VAL A 239 -12.93 -26.40 -5.02
N HIS A 240 -11.73 -26.94 -4.87
CA HIS A 240 -10.47 -26.22 -5.09
C HIS A 240 -10.40 -25.61 -6.50
N LYS A 241 -10.83 -26.31 -7.54
CA LYS A 241 -10.88 -25.78 -8.92
C LYS A 241 -11.89 -24.64 -9.07
N LYS A 242 -12.99 -24.69 -8.30
CA LYS A 242 -13.97 -23.58 -8.28
C LYS A 242 -13.40 -22.33 -7.60
N PHE A 243 -12.65 -22.53 -6.51
CA PHE A 243 -11.96 -21.41 -5.84
C PHE A 243 -10.82 -20.83 -6.66
N ILE A 244 -10.10 -21.63 -7.44
CA ILE A 244 -9.10 -21.12 -8.40
C ILE A 244 -9.79 -20.21 -9.42
N LYS A 245 -10.89 -20.65 -10.03
CA LYS A 245 -11.66 -19.86 -11.00
C LYS A 245 -12.18 -18.55 -10.36
N PHE A 246 -12.77 -18.63 -9.17
CA PHE A 246 -13.23 -17.48 -8.40
C PHE A 246 -12.09 -16.47 -8.14
N SER A 247 -10.92 -16.97 -7.72
CA SER A 247 -9.73 -16.18 -7.49
C SER A 247 -9.28 -15.44 -8.76
N GLU A 248 -9.24 -16.13 -9.90
CA GLU A 248 -8.84 -15.57 -11.20
C GLU A 248 -9.82 -14.51 -11.71
N GLU A 249 -11.12 -14.72 -11.53
CA GLU A 249 -12.16 -13.74 -11.91
C GLU A 249 -12.06 -12.47 -11.07
N LEU A 250 -11.89 -12.61 -9.74
CA LEU A 250 -11.72 -11.46 -8.86
C LEU A 250 -10.40 -10.71 -9.11
N ASP A 251 -9.32 -11.42 -9.37
CA ASP A 251 -8.03 -10.84 -9.71
C ASP A 251 -8.11 -10.04 -11.03
N GLY A 252 -8.77 -10.60 -12.04
CA GLY A 252 -9.02 -9.92 -13.31
C GLY A 252 -9.84 -8.64 -13.13
N ALA A 253 -10.93 -8.69 -12.36
CA ALA A 253 -11.73 -7.53 -12.04
C ALA A 253 -10.93 -6.48 -11.25
N SER A 254 -10.15 -6.91 -10.27
CA SER A 254 -9.30 -6.04 -9.47
C SER A 254 -8.24 -5.33 -10.31
N LYS A 255 -7.55 -6.04 -11.20
CA LYS A 255 -6.56 -5.46 -12.13
C LYS A 255 -7.17 -4.44 -13.06
N PHE A 256 -8.38 -4.71 -13.58
CA PHE A 256 -9.11 -3.75 -14.41
C PHE A 256 -9.44 -2.47 -13.64
N ILE A 257 -10.01 -2.61 -12.42
CA ILE A 257 -10.35 -1.48 -11.56
C ILE A 257 -9.10 -0.66 -11.19
N ASN A 258 -8.03 -1.33 -10.77
CA ASN A 258 -6.79 -0.64 -10.39
C ASN A 258 -6.18 0.12 -11.58
N LYS A 259 -6.17 -0.48 -12.79
CA LYS A 259 -5.72 0.21 -14.00
C LYS A 259 -6.60 1.43 -14.32
N TYR A 260 -7.90 1.33 -14.14
CA TYR A 260 -8.81 2.47 -14.32
C TYR A 260 -8.53 3.59 -13.31
N VAL A 261 -8.37 3.24 -12.03
CA VAL A 261 -8.00 4.19 -10.96
C VAL A 261 -6.65 4.85 -11.23
N ASP A 262 -5.65 4.08 -11.67
CA ASP A 262 -4.33 4.63 -12.02
C ASP A 262 -4.43 5.63 -13.17
N ASN A 263 -5.24 5.36 -14.20
CA ASN A 263 -5.49 6.29 -15.30
C ASN A 263 -6.13 7.60 -14.81
N LEU A 264 -7.11 7.51 -13.88
CA LEU A 264 -7.72 8.69 -13.27
C LEU A 264 -6.69 9.49 -12.46
N LEU A 265 -5.86 8.82 -11.67
CA LEU A 265 -4.81 9.47 -10.88
C LEU A 265 -3.75 10.13 -11.77
N ASN A 266 -3.31 9.48 -12.83
CA ASN A 266 -2.36 10.06 -13.77
C ASN A 266 -2.89 11.31 -14.47
N LYS A 267 -4.22 11.38 -14.68
CA LYS A 267 -4.86 12.50 -15.36
C LYS A 267 -5.24 13.65 -14.42
N TYR A 268 -5.68 13.34 -13.20
CA TYR A 268 -6.32 14.30 -12.30
C TYR A 268 -5.57 14.55 -10.98
N TYR A 269 -4.46 13.85 -10.71
CA TYR A 269 -3.70 14.02 -9.47
C TYR A 269 -2.27 14.46 -9.74
N SER A 270 -1.93 15.67 -9.32
CA SER A 270 -0.57 16.21 -9.42
C SER A 270 -0.27 17.11 -8.22
N ASN A 271 0.98 17.17 -7.80
CA ASN A 271 1.46 18.04 -6.72
C ASN A 271 0.61 17.97 -5.43
N TYR A 272 0.21 16.75 -5.04
CA TYR A 272 -0.67 16.50 -3.89
C TYR A 272 -2.09 17.09 -4.01
N VAL A 273 -2.48 17.57 -5.18
CA VAL A 273 -3.81 18.10 -5.48
C VAL A 273 -4.55 17.15 -6.43
N LEU A 274 -5.78 16.82 -6.09
CA LEU A 274 -6.69 16.02 -6.91
C LEU A 274 -7.74 16.95 -7.53
N ASP A 275 -7.77 17.04 -8.85
CA ASP A 275 -8.86 17.69 -9.58
C ASP A 275 -10.12 16.81 -9.51
N ILE A 276 -11.16 17.31 -8.85
CA ILE A 276 -12.40 16.57 -8.62
C ILE A 276 -13.51 16.91 -9.62
N THR A 277 -13.24 17.75 -10.62
CA THR A 277 -14.24 18.22 -11.60
C THR A 277 -14.99 17.04 -12.26
N TYR A 278 -14.26 16.03 -12.69
CA TYR A 278 -14.82 14.85 -13.33
C TYR A 278 -15.07 13.71 -12.35
N LEU A 279 -14.29 13.63 -11.28
CA LEU A 279 -14.36 12.56 -10.28
C LEU A 279 -15.63 12.58 -9.45
N ILE A 280 -16.31 13.73 -9.36
CA ILE A 280 -17.59 13.87 -8.65
C ILE A 280 -18.70 12.98 -9.23
N ASN A 281 -18.61 12.61 -10.52
CA ASN A 281 -19.57 11.78 -11.22
C ASN A 281 -19.17 10.30 -11.28
N GLU A 282 -17.97 9.94 -10.77
CA GLU A 282 -17.55 8.55 -10.70
C GLU A 282 -18.41 7.74 -9.73
N GLU A 283 -18.54 6.45 -10.01
CA GLU A 283 -19.20 5.50 -9.12
C GLU A 283 -18.53 5.49 -7.73
N ASP A 284 -19.33 5.33 -6.68
CA ASP A 284 -18.85 5.38 -5.29
C ASP A 284 -17.65 4.49 -5.04
N TYR A 285 -17.64 3.29 -5.62
CA TYR A 285 -16.54 2.35 -5.45
C TYR A 285 -15.25 2.85 -6.09
N ILE A 286 -15.32 3.44 -7.27
CA ILE A 286 -14.16 4.02 -7.97
C ILE A 286 -13.62 5.23 -7.21
N LEU A 287 -14.52 6.14 -6.83
CA LEU A 287 -14.14 7.32 -6.03
C LEU A 287 -13.47 6.91 -4.71
N LYS A 288 -14.01 5.89 -4.03
CA LYS A 288 -13.42 5.31 -2.82
C LYS A 288 -11.99 4.80 -3.06
N LYS A 289 -11.76 4.10 -4.17
CA LYS A 289 -10.43 3.58 -4.55
C LYS A 289 -9.45 4.72 -4.90
N VAL A 290 -9.89 5.75 -5.61
CA VAL A 290 -9.07 6.94 -5.91
C VAL A 290 -8.64 7.63 -4.61
N ILE A 291 -9.58 7.91 -3.71
CA ILE A 291 -9.28 8.53 -2.42
C ILE A 291 -8.31 7.66 -1.59
N TYR A 292 -8.56 6.36 -1.51
CA TYR A 292 -7.65 5.44 -0.83
C TYR A 292 -6.23 5.51 -1.39
N SER A 293 -6.09 5.53 -2.72
CA SER A 293 -4.78 5.63 -3.38
C SER A 293 -4.07 6.96 -3.11
N VAL A 294 -4.81 8.06 -3.04
CA VAL A 294 -4.24 9.37 -2.64
C VAL A 294 -3.81 9.35 -1.18
N LEU A 295 -4.66 8.85 -0.28
CA LEU A 295 -4.31 8.70 1.15
C LEU A 295 -3.09 7.81 1.35
N TYR A 296 -2.99 6.70 0.61
CA TYR A 296 -1.84 5.80 0.64
C TYR A 296 -0.52 6.52 0.32
N LYS A 297 -0.53 7.41 -0.69
CA LYS A 297 0.64 8.22 -1.06
C LYS A 297 1.02 9.25 0.02
N VAL A 298 0.05 9.76 0.77
CA VAL A 298 0.25 10.76 1.83
C VAL A 298 0.72 10.10 3.13
N TYR A 299 0.05 9.02 3.55
CA TYR A 299 0.34 8.33 4.83
C TYR A 299 1.61 7.48 4.80
N LYS A 300 2.04 7.00 3.62
CA LYS A 300 3.25 6.16 3.44
C LYS A 300 3.32 5.00 4.46
N GLU A 301 4.19 5.11 5.46
CA GLU A 301 4.41 4.06 6.47
C GLU A 301 3.23 3.92 7.46
N ASN A 302 2.41 4.95 7.62
CA ASN A 302 1.28 4.97 8.55
C ASN A 302 -0.04 4.50 7.92
N ILE A 303 0.00 3.59 6.95
CA ILE A 303 -1.16 3.09 6.18
C ILE A 303 -2.29 2.56 7.07
N ASN A 304 -1.97 1.99 8.23
CA ASN A 304 -2.95 1.44 9.18
C ASN A 304 -3.92 2.50 9.73
N GLU A 305 -3.63 3.78 9.55
CA GLU A 305 -4.49 4.89 9.96
C GLU A 305 -5.60 5.22 8.95
N ILE A 306 -5.49 4.69 7.73
CA ILE A 306 -6.53 4.86 6.71
C ILE A 306 -7.72 3.97 7.08
N ASN A 307 -8.86 4.57 7.34
CA ASN A 307 -10.10 3.86 7.65
C ASN A 307 -11.26 4.28 6.73
N ASP A 308 -12.30 3.45 6.68
CA ASP A 308 -13.48 3.69 5.83
C ASP A 308 -14.23 4.99 6.19
N GLN A 309 -14.20 5.41 7.46
CA GLN A 309 -14.85 6.65 7.90
C GLN A 309 -14.17 7.89 7.29
N ASN A 310 -12.83 7.90 7.26
CA ASN A 310 -12.05 8.97 6.64
C ASN A 310 -12.39 9.07 5.15
N ILE A 311 -12.39 7.95 4.44
CA ILE A 311 -12.70 7.89 3.01
C ILE A 311 -14.13 8.39 2.76
N THR A 312 -15.10 7.89 3.52
CA THR A 312 -16.51 8.31 3.40
C THR A 312 -16.69 9.80 3.67
N SER A 313 -15.97 10.36 4.63
CA SER A 313 -16.01 11.78 4.94
C SER A 313 -15.41 12.63 3.81
N ILE A 314 -14.31 12.18 3.20
CA ILE A 314 -13.72 12.84 2.02
C ILE A 314 -14.69 12.78 0.84
N MET A 315 -15.34 11.64 0.58
CA MET A 315 -16.37 11.52 -0.47
C MET A 315 -17.51 12.52 -0.28
N LYS A 316 -17.98 12.71 0.98
CA LYS A 316 -19.03 13.68 1.30
C LYS A 316 -18.62 15.12 0.96
N ILE A 317 -17.39 15.52 1.27
CA ILE A 317 -16.93 16.88 0.92
C ILE A 317 -16.70 17.05 -0.58
N ILE A 318 -16.23 16.03 -1.29
CA ILE A 318 -16.10 16.04 -2.76
C ILE A 318 -17.46 16.31 -3.38
N ARG A 319 -18.50 15.59 -2.99
CA ARG A 319 -19.86 15.70 -3.55
C ARG A 319 -20.67 16.89 -3.01
N SER A 320 -20.19 17.60 -2.02
CA SER A 320 -20.85 18.78 -1.49
C SER A 320 -20.86 19.94 -2.48
N LYS A 321 -21.97 20.66 -2.58
CA LYS A 321 -22.09 21.89 -3.36
C LYS A 321 -21.33 23.09 -2.75
N LYS A 322 -20.92 22.98 -1.47
CA LYS A 322 -20.13 24.05 -0.82
C LYS A 322 -18.72 24.09 -1.40
N PRO A 323 -18.23 25.24 -1.83
CA PRO A 323 -16.95 25.35 -2.54
C PRO A 323 -15.74 25.08 -1.64
N ASN A 324 -15.82 25.46 -0.37
CA ASN A 324 -14.69 25.36 0.57
C ASN A 324 -15.10 24.54 1.79
N LEU A 325 -14.51 23.37 1.93
CA LEU A 325 -14.73 22.46 3.05
C LEU A 325 -13.41 21.86 3.49
N SER A 326 -13.29 21.56 4.77
CA SER A 326 -12.11 20.84 5.29
C SER A 326 -12.53 19.83 6.35
N ILE A 327 -11.79 18.75 6.45
CA ILE A 327 -11.92 17.74 7.52
C ILE A 327 -10.53 17.40 8.06
N ASP A 328 -10.42 17.30 9.36
CA ASP A 328 -9.24 16.78 10.02
C ASP A 328 -9.22 15.26 9.92
N LEU A 329 -8.07 14.72 9.60
CA LEU A 329 -7.77 13.29 9.55
C LEU A 329 -6.78 12.96 10.67
N LYS A 330 -6.50 11.68 10.89
CA LYS A 330 -5.49 11.27 11.87
C LYS A 330 -4.07 11.73 11.47
N ASN A 331 -3.16 11.73 12.44
CA ASN A 331 -1.74 12.07 12.27
C ASN A 331 -1.50 13.47 11.70
N ASN A 332 -2.27 14.44 12.19
CA ASN A 332 -2.14 15.84 11.80
C ASN A 332 -2.27 16.09 10.29
N ILE A 333 -3.10 15.26 9.61
CA ILE A 333 -3.42 15.41 8.19
C ILE A 333 -4.79 16.07 8.04
N ILE A 334 -4.93 16.92 7.05
CA ILE A 334 -6.19 17.60 6.70
C ILE A 334 -6.49 17.38 5.23
N ALA A 335 -7.77 17.12 4.93
CA ALA A 335 -8.28 17.13 3.56
C ALA A 335 -9.05 18.44 3.34
N VAL A 336 -8.67 19.20 2.33
CA VAL A 336 -9.21 20.53 2.02
C VAL A 336 -9.76 20.53 0.61
N LYS A 337 -11.06 20.78 0.48
CA LYS A 337 -11.71 21.07 -0.79
C LYS A 337 -11.68 22.56 -1.06
N LYS A 338 -11.20 22.97 -2.24
CA LYS A 338 -11.24 24.33 -2.76
C LYS A 338 -11.88 24.27 -4.16
N TYR A 339 -13.15 24.69 -4.28
CA TYR A 339 -13.91 24.58 -5.53
C TYR A 339 -13.85 23.17 -6.12
N ASN A 340 -13.12 22.98 -7.20
CA ASN A 340 -12.97 21.73 -7.94
C ASN A 340 -11.68 20.95 -7.62
N SER A 341 -10.98 21.34 -6.55
CA SER A 341 -9.77 20.66 -6.12
C SER A 341 -9.89 20.09 -4.71
N LEU A 342 -9.25 18.95 -4.47
CA LEU A 342 -9.07 18.34 -3.16
C LEU A 342 -7.58 18.22 -2.90
N GLU A 343 -7.11 18.83 -1.83
CA GLU A 343 -5.74 18.75 -1.33
C GLU A 343 -5.71 17.94 -0.03
N ILE A 344 -4.82 16.96 0.08
CA ILE A 344 -4.59 16.21 1.33
C ILE A 344 -3.14 16.46 1.75
N LYS A 345 -2.97 17.10 2.90
CA LYS A 345 -1.66 17.56 3.38
C LYS A 345 -1.53 17.52 4.89
N ASN A 346 -0.33 17.71 5.39
CA ASN A 346 -0.12 17.93 6.81
C ASN A 346 -0.81 19.22 7.24
N LYS A 347 -1.51 19.17 8.37
CA LYS A 347 -2.08 20.35 8.99
C LYS A 347 -0.94 21.17 9.55
N ILE A 348 -0.85 22.42 9.13
CA ILE A 348 0.10 23.36 9.71
C ILE A 348 -0.43 23.70 11.10
N GLU A 349 0.28 23.32 12.15
CA GLU A 349 0.00 23.80 13.50
C GLU A 349 0.33 25.28 13.55
N GLU A 350 -0.69 26.09 13.61
CA GLU A 350 -0.53 27.51 13.80
C GLU A 350 -0.31 27.77 15.29
N THR A 351 0.94 27.91 15.66
CA THR A 351 1.27 28.36 17.02
C THR A 351 0.92 29.83 17.15
N ASP A 352 0.19 30.17 18.23
CA ASP A 352 0.01 31.55 18.59
C ASP A 352 1.38 32.21 18.80
N TYR A 353 1.61 33.32 18.13
CA TYR A 353 2.84 34.07 18.27
C TYR A 353 2.54 35.56 18.59
N LYS A 354 3.40 36.15 19.39
CA LYS A 354 3.47 37.59 19.66
C LYS A 354 4.94 37.99 19.73
N ILE A 355 5.44 38.59 18.67
CA ILE A 355 6.86 38.92 18.50
C ILE A 355 7.01 40.43 18.57
N LYS A 356 7.93 40.92 19.39
CA LYS A 356 8.25 42.33 19.49
C LYS A 356 8.89 42.84 18.20
N LEU A 357 8.41 43.96 17.68
CA LEU A 357 8.88 44.54 16.42
C LEU A 357 10.08 45.49 16.68
N ASP A 358 11.22 44.95 17.04
CA ASP A 358 12.51 45.66 17.20
C ASP A 358 13.52 45.31 16.08
N SER A 359 13.19 44.33 15.23
CA SER A 359 13.91 43.96 14.01
C SER A 359 12.94 43.54 12.92
N THR A 360 13.43 43.21 11.73
CA THR A 360 12.59 42.67 10.65
C THR A 360 12.02 41.31 11.02
N ILE A 361 10.70 41.20 11.05
CA ILE A 361 9.98 39.95 11.28
C ILE A 361 9.59 39.35 9.94
N LYS A 362 10.09 38.16 9.67
CA LYS A 362 9.72 37.37 8.48
C LYS A 362 8.43 36.63 8.73
N THR A 363 7.45 36.77 7.84
CA THR A 363 6.20 36.01 7.85
C THR A 363 5.93 35.46 6.47
N ARG A 364 5.06 34.45 6.34
CA ARG A 364 4.64 33.95 5.02
C ARG A 364 3.82 34.94 4.18
N PHE A 365 3.49 36.12 4.75
CA PHE A 365 2.75 37.19 4.07
C PHE A 365 3.63 38.38 3.72
N GLY A 366 4.93 38.29 3.99
CA GLY A 366 5.92 39.34 3.76
C GLY A 366 6.76 39.67 5.00
N ASN A 367 7.79 40.45 4.80
CA ASN A 367 8.69 40.91 5.86
C ASN A 367 8.18 42.23 6.43
N ILE A 368 8.01 42.29 7.75
CA ILE A 368 7.51 43.47 8.45
C ILE A 368 8.65 44.12 9.23
N SER A 369 8.88 45.45 8.99
CA SER A 369 9.96 46.18 9.65
C SER A 369 9.57 47.63 9.90
N ILE A 370 10.24 48.29 10.86
CA ILE A 370 10.22 49.73 11.03
C ILE A 370 11.27 50.33 10.09
N ILE A 371 10.88 51.37 9.32
CA ILE A 371 11.75 52.05 8.35
C ILE A 371 11.84 53.56 8.63
N PRO A 372 12.95 54.21 8.26
CA PRO A 372 13.17 55.59 8.62
C PRO A 372 12.33 56.59 7.78
N SER A 373 12.03 56.25 6.52
CA SER A 373 11.25 57.10 5.63
C SER A 373 10.57 56.30 4.52
N SER A 374 9.44 56.82 3.99
CA SER A 374 8.78 56.25 2.83
C SER A 374 7.84 57.27 2.17
N ASN A 375 7.66 57.10 0.85
CA ASN A 375 6.68 57.87 0.05
C ASN A 375 5.46 57.01 -0.32
N LEU A 376 5.35 55.78 0.19
CA LEU A 376 4.26 54.86 -0.12
C LEU A 376 2.97 55.27 0.58
N THR A 377 1.83 55.11 -0.08
CA THR A 377 0.50 55.47 0.44
C THR A 377 -0.48 54.30 0.49
N ASN A 378 -0.05 53.09 0.06
CA ASN A 378 -0.87 51.91 -0.02
C ASN A 378 -1.11 51.19 1.33
N ASN A 379 -1.80 50.08 1.34
CA ASN A 379 -2.08 49.30 2.56
C ASN A 379 -0.90 48.45 3.07
N TYR A 380 0.25 48.44 2.39
CA TYR A 380 1.46 47.74 2.83
C TYR A 380 2.38 48.60 3.70
N ILE A 381 1.94 49.80 4.07
CA ILE A 381 2.66 50.70 4.97
C ILE A 381 1.71 51.34 5.96
N CYS A 382 2.14 51.57 7.17
CA CYS A 382 1.37 52.20 8.24
C CYS A 382 2.22 53.31 8.92
N TYR A 383 1.65 54.49 9.12
CA TYR A 383 2.27 55.66 9.71
C TYR A 383 1.66 55.92 11.09
N LEU A 384 2.45 55.82 12.16
CA LEU A 384 1.99 55.89 13.54
C LEU A 384 2.64 57.05 14.29
N ASN A 385 1.93 57.57 15.29
CA ASN A 385 2.44 58.53 16.23
C ASN A 385 2.64 57.88 17.61
N SER A 386 3.88 57.87 18.12
CA SER A 386 4.23 57.23 19.38
C SER A 386 3.45 57.77 20.59
N ASN A 387 2.98 59.03 20.54
CA ASN A 387 2.19 59.65 21.62
C ASN A 387 0.73 59.11 21.68
N GLU A 388 0.24 58.47 20.64
CA GLU A 388 -1.16 58.00 20.52
C GLU A 388 -1.32 56.50 20.71
N ILE A 389 -0.21 55.75 20.81
CA ILE A 389 -0.16 54.31 20.94
C ILE A 389 0.70 53.89 22.14
N LYS A 390 0.64 52.65 22.56
CA LYS A 390 1.45 52.14 23.67
C LYS A 390 2.59 51.27 23.15
N LEU A 391 3.82 51.78 23.27
CA LEU A 391 5.03 51.01 22.92
C LEU A 391 5.35 49.94 23.97
N PRO A 392 6.03 48.84 23.62
CA PRO A 392 6.53 48.51 22.28
C PRO A 392 5.45 47.94 21.35
N LEU A 393 5.76 47.90 20.03
CA LEU A 393 4.91 47.30 19.02
C LEU A 393 5.19 45.79 18.91
N TYR A 394 4.15 45.04 18.54
CA TYR A 394 4.23 43.61 18.34
C TYR A 394 3.55 43.19 17.03
N ILE A 395 4.05 42.13 16.44
CA ILE A 395 3.35 41.39 15.39
C ILE A 395 2.83 40.10 16.03
N ARG A 396 1.55 39.83 15.88
CA ARG A 396 0.91 38.58 16.31
C ARG A 396 -0.11 38.08 15.29
N ASN A 397 -0.49 36.83 15.41
CA ASN A 397 -1.63 36.31 14.70
C ASN A 397 -2.97 36.72 15.34
N ARG A 398 -4.06 36.45 14.61
CA ARG A 398 -5.43 36.78 15.03
C ARG A 398 -5.82 35.96 16.28
N LYS A 399 -6.56 36.64 17.19
CA LYS A 399 -7.26 36.00 18.31
C LYS A 399 -8.78 36.00 18.09
N GLN A 400 -9.47 35.06 18.74
CA GLN A 400 -10.93 35.07 18.72
C GLN A 400 -11.49 36.33 19.38
N GLY A 401 -12.39 37.01 18.69
CA GLY A 401 -12.99 38.24 19.21
C GLY A 401 -12.25 39.54 18.81
N ASP A 402 -11.12 39.47 18.09
CA ASP A 402 -10.38 40.63 17.62
C ASP A 402 -11.23 41.58 16.78
N PHE A 403 -11.07 42.90 17.05
CA PHE A 403 -11.68 43.96 16.27
C PHE A 403 -10.70 45.13 16.06
N ILE A 404 -10.87 45.84 14.96
CA ILE A 404 -10.08 47.03 14.62
C ILE A 404 -10.98 48.27 14.49
N ASP A 405 -10.54 49.41 15.02
CA ASP A 405 -11.13 50.71 14.75
C ASP A 405 -10.67 51.19 13.37
N VAL A 406 -11.50 51.01 12.34
CA VAL A 406 -11.10 51.24 10.94
C VAL A 406 -10.97 52.72 10.63
N LEU A 407 -9.91 53.10 9.92
CA LEU A 407 -9.70 54.45 9.44
C LEU A 407 -10.89 54.93 8.56
N GLY A 408 -11.50 56.04 8.92
CA GLY A 408 -12.61 56.66 8.16
C GLY A 408 -13.98 56.02 8.38
N LEU A 409 -14.13 55.10 9.33
CA LEU A 409 -15.42 54.57 9.76
C LEU A 409 -15.68 54.89 11.23
N ASN A 410 -16.90 55.31 11.56
CA ASN A 410 -17.32 55.47 12.95
C ASN A 410 -17.73 54.08 13.50
N GLY A 411 -16.76 53.33 13.99
CA GLY A 411 -17.05 52.04 14.62
C GLY A 411 -15.96 50.97 14.46
N LYS A 412 -16.15 49.88 15.21
CA LYS A 412 -15.25 48.75 15.24
C LYS A 412 -15.72 47.66 14.26
N LYS A 413 -14.81 47.06 13.52
CA LYS A 413 -15.09 45.90 12.64
C LYS A 413 -14.33 44.68 13.12
N LYS A 414 -14.99 43.52 13.19
CA LYS A 414 -14.34 42.26 13.55
C LYS A 414 -13.33 41.86 12.49
N ILE A 415 -12.16 41.40 12.89
CA ILE A 415 -11.10 40.92 11.98
C ILE A 415 -11.60 39.78 11.14
N LYS A 416 -12.41 38.86 11.72
CA LYS A 416 -13.02 37.75 11.00
C LYS A 416 -13.83 38.22 9.79
N ASP A 417 -14.62 39.29 9.95
CA ASP A 417 -15.49 39.80 8.89
C ASP A 417 -14.67 40.51 7.81
N ILE A 418 -13.61 41.24 8.21
CA ILE A 418 -12.65 41.84 7.26
C ILE A 418 -12.00 40.75 6.39
N PHE A 419 -11.52 39.68 6.99
CA PHE A 419 -10.89 38.59 6.24
C PHE A 419 -11.85 37.85 5.28
N ILE A 420 -13.15 37.83 5.60
CA ILE A 420 -14.19 37.27 4.72
C ILE A 420 -14.42 38.24 3.54
N ASP A 421 -14.60 39.51 3.80
CA ASP A 421 -14.84 40.54 2.79
C ASP A 421 -13.68 40.69 1.80
N GLU A 422 -12.45 40.58 2.29
CA GLU A 422 -11.21 40.65 1.51
C GLU A 422 -10.83 39.28 0.91
N LYS A 423 -11.70 38.28 1.03
CA LYS A 423 -11.56 36.92 0.46
C LYS A 423 -10.26 36.20 0.86
N ILE A 424 -9.75 36.50 2.07
CA ILE A 424 -8.60 35.78 2.61
C ILE A 424 -8.98 34.31 2.80
N ASN A 425 -8.15 33.39 2.32
CA ASN A 425 -8.40 31.95 2.46
C ASN A 425 -8.55 31.56 3.93
N LYS A 426 -9.45 30.62 4.20
CA LYS A 426 -9.75 30.20 5.58
C LYS A 426 -8.49 29.74 6.32
N GLU A 427 -7.59 29.05 5.64
CA GLU A 427 -6.31 28.54 6.14
C GLU A 427 -5.32 29.65 6.53
N ASP A 428 -5.44 30.83 5.92
CA ASP A 428 -4.52 31.95 6.10
C ASP A 428 -4.94 32.87 7.23
N ARG A 429 -6.24 32.83 7.60
CA ARG A 429 -6.83 33.82 8.54
C ARG A 429 -6.26 33.74 9.94
N ASP A 430 -5.93 32.55 10.42
CA ASP A 430 -5.47 32.35 11.80
C ASP A 430 -3.97 32.60 11.95
N SER A 431 -3.20 32.61 10.87
CA SER A 431 -1.76 32.93 10.85
C SER A 431 -1.45 34.30 10.28
N TYR A 432 -2.46 35.06 9.82
CA TYR A 432 -2.24 36.38 9.21
C TYR A 432 -1.66 37.36 10.20
N PRO A 433 -0.56 38.06 9.87
CA PRO A 433 0.10 39.00 10.79
C PRO A 433 -0.76 40.22 11.06
N ILE A 434 -0.84 40.63 12.32
CA ILE A 434 -1.54 41.82 12.79
C ILE A 434 -0.56 42.62 13.63
N LEU A 435 -0.44 43.94 13.33
CA LEU A 435 0.33 44.86 14.14
C LEU A 435 -0.51 45.35 15.32
N VAL A 436 0.02 45.19 16.53
CA VAL A 436 -0.62 45.62 17.77
C VAL A 436 0.35 46.41 18.63
N ASP A 437 -0.20 47.24 19.51
CA ASP A 437 0.56 47.90 20.58
C ASP A 437 0.72 47.02 21.83
N SER A 438 1.37 47.53 22.89
CA SER A 438 1.57 46.78 24.14
C SER A 438 0.27 46.44 24.88
N ASN A 439 -0.82 47.15 24.63
CA ASN A 439 -2.15 46.92 25.17
C ASN A 439 -3.00 45.96 24.28
N ASP A 440 -2.40 45.32 23.28
CA ASP A 440 -3.08 44.48 22.27
C ASP A 440 -4.08 45.27 21.39
N THR A 441 -4.00 46.59 21.34
CA THR A 441 -4.80 47.41 20.41
C THR A 441 -4.35 47.16 18.98
N ILE A 442 -5.28 46.79 18.09
CA ILE A 442 -4.94 46.51 16.69
C ILE A 442 -4.74 47.80 15.92
N LEU A 443 -3.53 48.00 15.41
CA LEU A 443 -3.12 49.20 14.70
C LEU A 443 -3.21 49.05 13.19
N TRP A 444 -2.91 47.86 12.69
CA TRP A 444 -2.84 47.61 11.25
C TRP A 444 -2.89 46.12 10.92
N ILE A 445 -3.53 45.81 9.80
CA ILE A 445 -3.48 44.48 9.14
C ILE A 445 -2.73 44.71 7.83
N PRO A 446 -1.46 44.26 7.71
CA PRO A 446 -0.61 44.47 6.55
C PRO A 446 -1.29 44.11 5.23
N GLY A 447 -1.24 45.02 4.25
CA GLY A 447 -1.85 44.79 2.93
C GLY A 447 -3.38 44.88 2.87
N ILE A 448 -4.07 44.88 4.02
CA ILE A 448 -5.53 44.77 4.10
C ILE A 448 -6.18 46.07 4.63
N LYS A 449 -5.93 46.44 5.90
CA LYS A 449 -6.70 47.50 6.52
C LYS A 449 -5.87 48.26 7.55
N LYS A 450 -6.04 49.59 7.58
CA LYS A 450 -5.43 50.51 8.55
C LYS A 450 -6.44 50.90 9.63
N SER A 451 -5.97 51.10 10.85
CA SER A 451 -6.79 51.61 11.93
C SER A 451 -6.85 53.13 11.92
N LYS A 452 -7.73 53.70 12.76
CA LYS A 452 -7.81 55.16 13.03
C LYS A 452 -6.48 55.80 13.49
N TYR A 453 -5.51 54.99 13.89
CA TYR A 453 -4.19 55.44 14.33
C TYR A 453 -3.20 55.68 13.17
N ASP A 454 -3.56 55.39 11.91
CA ASP A 454 -2.73 55.73 10.75
C ASP A 454 -2.76 57.27 10.52
N ARG A 455 -1.60 57.90 10.52
CA ARG A 455 -1.41 59.36 10.50
C ARG A 455 -0.90 59.89 9.17
N LEU A 456 -0.84 59.10 8.12
CA LEU A 456 -0.35 59.54 6.81
C LEU A 456 -0.96 60.88 6.37
N LYS A 457 -2.28 61.04 6.45
CA LYS A 457 -3.01 62.23 6.00
C LYS A 457 -2.80 63.45 6.91
N MET A 458 -2.43 63.25 8.18
CA MET A 458 -2.26 64.30 9.16
C MET A 458 -0.82 64.83 9.25
N GLY A 459 0.16 64.14 8.62
CA GLY A 459 1.57 64.55 8.63
C GLY A 459 2.26 64.51 9.99
N LYS A 460 1.63 63.95 11.03
CA LYS A 460 2.15 63.89 12.41
C LYS A 460 2.41 62.42 12.79
N TYR A 461 3.52 61.88 12.32
CA TYR A 461 3.96 60.52 12.62
C TYR A 461 5.48 60.50 12.85
N ASP A 462 5.95 59.54 13.65
CA ASP A 462 7.36 59.34 13.99
C ASP A 462 7.76 57.83 13.83
N ILE A 463 6.80 56.95 13.61
CA ILE A 463 7.02 55.51 13.36
C ILE A 463 6.40 55.13 12.02
N ILE A 464 7.20 54.50 11.17
CA ILE A 464 6.74 53.97 9.88
C ILE A 464 6.97 52.47 9.87
N VAL A 465 5.88 51.71 9.76
CA VAL A 465 5.94 50.24 9.66
C VAL A 465 5.59 49.83 8.23
N TRP A 466 6.47 49.04 7.64
CA TRP A 466 6.36 48.60 6.26
C TRP A 466 6.33 47.08 6.18
N CYS A 467 5.51 46.54 5.27
CA CYS A 467 5.44 45.12 4.91
C CYS A 467 5.82 44.95 3.44
N THR A 468 6.89 44.20 3.17
CA THR A 468 7.22 43.79 1.81
C THR A 468 6.30 42.63 1.39
N LYS A 469 5.74 42.69 0.19
CA LYS A 469 5.13 41.50 -0.43
C LYS A 469 6.26 40.59 -0.90
N GLU A 470 6.32 39.34 -0.47
CA GLU A 470 7.16 38.34 -1.17
C GLU A 470 6.61 38.20 -2.59
N GLU A 471 7.41 38.51 -3.59
CA GLU A 471 7.17 38.10 -4.94
C GLU A 471 7.31 36.54 -4.93
N ASN A 472 6.19 35.83 -5.10
CA ASN A 472 6.24 34.44 -5.41
C ASN A 472 7.01 34.30 -6.74
N ASN A 473 8.26 33.92 -6.70
CA ASN A 473 8.95 33.38 -7.87
C ASN A 473 8.21 32.09 -8.26
N GLU A 474 7.43 32.20 -9.35
CA GLU A 474 6.84 31.07 -10.08
C GLU A 474 7.91 30.11 -10.61
#